data_51c1442f74f52f9e1edbe55808ad8c5b
#
_entry.id   51c1442f74f52f9e1edbe55808ad8c5b
#
_cell.length_a   1.000
_cell.length_b   1.000
_cell.length_c   1.000
_cell.angle_alpha   90.00
_cell.angle_beta   90.00
_cell.angle_gamma   90.00
#
_symmetry.space_group_name_H-M   'P 1'
#
loop_
_entity.id
_entity.type
_entity.pdbx_description
1 polymer ?
#
loop_
_entity_poly.entity_id
_entity_poly.type
_entity_poly.pdbx_seq_one_letter_code
_entity_poly.pdbx_strand_id
1 'polypeptide(L)'
;MPSPKGDPTYIKNKDKYFIEVARTLASASTHPKAPGACVIVRDREIVGSGRSLYTDSGVEIDCISYAIAAAARTGTPLIGGIAYSTRYPFSTSVFQLYLMGVKRIVQLAHPWETFYADEFRKAGRLARELLIAIEPIFLDEDSRFGVNTHDNDTTKDLYPEAYPFATDEYDPKNATDTQYENSTSF
;
A
#
# COMPACT_ATOMS: atom_id res chain seq x y z
N MET A 1 8.38 13.47 26.31
CA MET A 1 8.79 14.68 25.57
C MET A 1 7.79 14.89 24.45
N PRO A 2 7.22 16.10 24.27
CA PRO A 2 6.34 16.34 23.15
C PRO A 2 7.13 16.24 21.84
N SER A 3 6.57 15.55 20.85
CA SER A 3 7.10 15.47 19.49
C SER A 3 7.26 16.86 18.91
N PRO A 4 8.39 17.22 18.27
CA PRO A 4 8.50 18.49 17.57
C PRO A 4 7.49 18.47 16.41
N LYS A 5 6.40 19.21 16.58
CA LYS A 5 5.39 19.41 15.54
C LYS A 5 6.07 20.18 14.40
N GLY A 6 6.21 19.55 13.24
CA GLY A 6 6.67 20.20 12.02
C GLY A 6 8.05 19.79 11.51
N ASP A 7 8.73 18.81 12.11
CA ASP A 7 9.98 18.27 11.53
C ASP A 7 9.66 17.22 10.45
N PRO A 8 9.86 17.53 9.15
CA PRO A 8 9.60 16.58 8.07
C PRO A 8 10.50 15.33 8.15
N THR A 9 11.67 15.42 8.77
CA THR A 9 12.57 14.27 8.94
C THR A 9 12.01 13.27 9.95
N TYR A 10 11.29 13.76 10.96
CA TYR A 10 10.66 12.92 11.97
C TYR A 10 9.53 12.04 11.37
N ILE A 11 8.73 12.55 10.43
CA ILE A 11 7.66 11.80 9.75
C ILE A 11 8.28 10.73 8.84
N LYS A 12 9.31 11.12 8.04
CA LYS A 12 10.03 10.19 7.16
C LYS A 12 10.70 9.05 7.93
N ASN A 13 11.31 9.34 9.08
CA ASN A 13 11.93 8.32 9.92
C ASN A 13 10.92 7.31 10.46
N LYS A 14 9.69 7.73 10.80
CA LYS A 14 8.64 6.80 11.26
C LYS A 14 8.11 5.92 10.14
N ASP A 15 7.86 6.49 8.97
CA ASP A 15 7.39 5.72 7.84
C ASP A 15 8.44 4.67 7.43
N LYS A 16 9.73 5.04 7.39
CA LYS A 16 10.82 4.08 7.19
C LYS A 16 10.82 2.98 8.26
N TYR A 17 10.69 3.33 9.53
CA TYR A 17 10.66 2.35 10.62
C TYR A 17 9.54 1.32 10.45
N PHE A 18 8.30 1.75 10.20
CA PHE A 18 7.18 0.82 10.07
C PHE A 18 7.21 0.03 8.76
N ILE A 19 7.77 0.58 7.70
CA ILE A 19 8.03 -0.20 6.47
C ILE A 19 9.08 -1.28 6.71
N GLU A 20 10.13 -1.01 7.49
CA GLU A 20 11.13 -2.03 7.87
C GLU A 20 10.53 -3.12 8.76
N VAL A 21 9.63 -2.76 9.67
CA VAL A 21 8.87 -3.75 10.44
C VAL A 21 8.02 -4.63 9.52
N ALA A 22 7.31 -4.03 8.55
CA ALA A 22 6.54 -4.78 7.57
C ALA A 22 7.45 -5.69 6.71
N ARG A 23 8.63 -5.21 6.27
CA ARG A 23 9.61 -6.02 5.53
C ARG A 23 10.08 -7.24 6.33
N THR A 24 10.39 -7.04 7.60
CA THR A 24 10.76 -8.15 8.48
C THR A 24 9.64 -9.18 8.59
N LEU A 25 8.39 -8.71 8.71
CA LEU A 25 7.23 -9.60 8.73
C LEU A 25 7.02 -10.33 7.39
N ALA A 26 7.35 -9.69 6.26
CA ALA A 26 7.23 -10.29 4.93
C ALA A 26 8.12 -11.53 4.76
N SER A 27 9.24 -11.65 5.48
CA SER A 27 10.10 -12.84 5.44
C SER A 27 9.40 -14.12 5.93
N ALA A 28 8.32 -13.97 6.69
CA ALA A 28 7.49 -15.09 7.15
C ALA A 28 6.28 -15.37 6.22
N SER A 29 6.20 -14.70 5.06
CA SER A 29 5.16 -14.96 4.06
C SER A 29 5.34 -16.35 3.44
N THR A 30 4.25 -17.05 3.21
CA THR A 30 4.25 -18.33 2.48
C THR A 30 3.96 -18.15 0.99
N HIS A 31 3.77 -16.91 0.54
CA HIS A 31 3.48 -16.65 -0.87
C HIS A 31 4.73 -16.87 -1.74
N PRO A 32 4.71 -17.83 -2.70
CA PRO A 32 5.91 -18.29 -3.40
C PRO A 32 6.51 -17.26 -4.36
N LYS A 33 5.70 -16.36 -4.91
CA LYS A 33 6.12 -15.39 -5.95
C LYS A 33 6.14 -13.95 -5.47
N ALA A 34 5.34 -13.63 -4.45
CA ALA A 34 5.12 -12.27 -4.04
C ALA A 34 4.97 -12.16 -2.51
N PRO A 35 6.03 -12.49 -1.76
CA PRO A 35 6.01 -12.34 -0.31
C PRO A 35 5.73 -10.87 0.04
N GLY A 36 4.78 -10.66 0.92
CA GLY A 36 4.38 -9.33 1.33
C GLY A 36 3.87 -9.31 2.76
N ALA A 37 3.91 -8.13 3.36
CA ALA A 37 3.32 -7.90 4.67
C ALA A 37 2.76 -6.49 4.80
N CYS A 38 1.86 -6.33 5.75
CA CYS A 38 1.28 -5.06 6.13
C CYS A 38 1.26 -4.94 7.65
N VAL A 39 1.59 -3.76 8.16
CA VAL A 39 1.30 -3.36 9.53
C VAL A 39 0.41 -2.14 9.52
N ILE A 40 -0.64 -2.13 10.35
CA ILE A 40 -1.52 -0.98 10.53
C ILE A 40 -1.16 -0.35 11.86
N VAL A 41 -0.86 0.93 11.83
CA VAL A 41 -0.34 1.69 12.98
C VAL A 41 -1.30 2.80 13.33
N ARG A 42 -1.67 2.90 14.60
CA ARG A 42 -2.44 3.99 15.17
C ARG A 42 -1.79 4.42 16.49
N ASP A 43 -1.68 5.73 16.71
CA ASP A 43 -1.09 6.29 17.94
C ASP A 43 0.32 5.73 18.26
N ARG A 44 1.11 5.40 17.21
CA ARG A 44 2.46 4.80 17.26
C ARG A 44 2.49 3.32 17.66
N GLU A 45 1.36 2.68 17.81
CA GLU A 45 1.24 1.26 18.12
C GLU A 45 0.79 0.48 16.91
N ILE A 46 1.33 -0.73 16.73
CA ILE A 46 0.85 -1.66 15.71
C ILE A 46 -0.45 -2.26 16.20
N VAL A 47 -1.55 -1.88 15.56
CA VAL A 47 -2.92 -2.32 15.87
C VAL A 47 -3.41 -3.45 14.98
N GLY A 48 -2.71 -3.75 13.90
CA GLY A 48 -2.97 -4.87 13.02
C GLY A 48 -1.71 -5.27 12.27
N SER A 49 -1.51 -6.54 12.03
CA SER A 49 -0.39 -7.02 11.23
C SER A 49 -0.77 -8.26 10.44
N GLY A 50 -0.26 -8.37 9.22
CA GLY A 50 -0.55 -9.47 8.34
C GLY A 50 0.55 -9.70 7.32
N ARG A 51 0.61 -10.90 6.80
CA ARG A 51 1.50 -11.30 5.71
C ARG A 51 0.71 -11.98 4.61
N SER A 52 1.21 -11.93 3.39
CA SER A 52 0.61 -12.67 2.28
C SER A 52 0.74 -14.17 2.56
N LEU A 53 -0.36 -14.88 2.38
CA LEU A 53 -0.39 -16.32 2.51
C LEU A 53 -0.83 -16.94 1.19
N TYR A 54 -0.29 -18.10 0.92
CA TYR A 54 -0.72 -18.96 -0.16
C TYR A 54 -1.06 -20.34 0.41
N THR A 55 -2.28 -20.78 0.17
CA THR A 55 -2.75 -22.08 0.68
C THR A 55 -2.42 -23.20 -0.30
N ASP A 56 -2.36 -24.45 0.17
CA ASP A 56 -2.16 -25.62 -0.68
C ASP A 56 -3.26 -25.77 -1.74
N SER A 57 -4.46 -25.25 -1.47
CA SER A 57 -5.58 -25.19 -2.42
C SER A 57 -5.46 -24.07 -3.46
N GLY A 58 -4.38 -23.27 -3.45
CA GLY A 58 -4.15 -22.20 -4.41
C GLY A 58 -4.82 -20.86 -4.08
N VAL A 59 -5.36 -20.71 -2.87
CA VAL A 59 -5.98 -19.45 -2.45
C VAL A 59 -4.92 -18.49 -1.93
N GLU A 60 -4.88 -17.29 -2.53
CA GLU A 60 -4.04 -16.18 -2.07
C GLU A 60 -4.80 -15.34 -1.04
N ILE A 61 -4.14 -15.03 0.07
CA ILE A 61 -4.64 -14.09 1.08
C ILE A 61 -3.70 -12.89 1.09
N ASP A 62 -4.24 -11.73 0.75
CA ASP A 62 -3.50 -10.48 0.75
C ASP A 62 -3.09 -10.05 2.17
N CYS A 63 -1.90 -9.48 2.30
CA CYS A 63 -1.34 -9.06 3.58
C CYS A 63 -2.16 -7.97 4.28
N ILE A 64 -2.79 -7.06 3.53
CA ILE A 64 -3.64 -6.00 4.09
C ILE A 64 -4.93 -6.62 4.65
N SER A 65 -5.59 -7.47 3.87
CA SER A 65 -6.79 -8.19 4.32
C SER A 65 -6.51 -9.02 5.57
N TYR A 66 -5.34 -9.66 5.62
CA TYR A 66 -4.92 -10.39 6.82
C TYR A 66 -4.71 -9.46 8.02
N ALA A 67 -4.06 -8.30 7.84
CA ALA A 67 -3.84 -7.33 8.92
C ALA A 67 -5.17 -6.80 9.49
N ILE A 68 -6.15 -6.52 8.62
CA ILE A 68 -7.50 -6.12 9.02
C ILE A 68 -8.19 -7.22 9.82
N ALA A 69 -8.15 -8.46 9.33
CA ALA A 69 -8.75 -9.61 10.01
C ALA A 69 -8.08 -9.88 11.37
N ALA A 70 -6.77 -9.70 11.49
CA ALA A 70 -6.03 -9.84 12.75
C ALA A 70 -6.48 -8.80 13.78
N ALA A 71 -6.64 -7.54 13.38
CA ALA A 71 -7.17 -6.49 14.24
C ALA A 71 -8.63 -6.76 14.66
N ALA A 72 -9.47 -7.16 13.69
CA ALA A 72 -10.87 -7.47 13.97
C ALA A 72 -11.03 -8.62 14.98
N ARG A 73 -10.17 -9.62 14.90
CA ARG A 73 -10.19 -10.77 15.84
C ARG A 73 -9.92 -10.35 17.29
N THR A 74 -9.16 -9.28 17.50
CA THR A 74 -8.87 -8.72 18.83
C THR A 74 -9.81 -7.59 19.22
N GLY A 75 -10.77 -7.23 18.36
CA GLY A 75 -11.66 -6.09 18.58
C GLY A 75 -10.96 -4.73 18.52
N THR A 76 -9.79 -4.68 17.89
CA THR A 76 -8.98 -3.45 17.85
C THR A 76 -9.45 -2.54 16.70
N PRO A 77 -9.92 -1.31 16.97
CA PRO A 77 -10.39 -0.40 15.93
C PRO A 77 -9.22 0.15 15.11
N LEU A 78 -9.42 0.24 13.78
CA LEU A 78 -8.41 0.71 12.83
C LEU A 78 -8.60 2.18 12.40
N ILE A 79 -9.70 2.81 12.81
CA ILE A 79 -10.03 4.19 12.43
C ILE A 79 -8.89 5.16 12.80
N GLY A 80 -8.50 5.99 11.85
CA GLY A 80 -7.38 6.93 12.00
C GLY A 80 -5.99 6.29 11.91
N GLY A 81 -5.91 4.99 11.65
CA GLY A 81 -4.65 4.29 11.43
C GLY A 81 -4.00 4.62 10.09
N ILE A 82 -2.73 4.23 9.95
CA ILE A 82 -1.94 4.28 8.72
C ILE A 82 -1.53 2.85 8.40
N ALA A 83 -1.76 2.41 7.17
CA ALA A 83 -1.32 1.11 6.70
C ALA A 83 0.07 1.23 6.05
N TYR A 84 1.02 0.42 6.50
CA TYR A 84 2.36 0.30 5.94
C TYR A 84 2.47 -1.06 5.26
N SER A 85 2.56 -1.06 3.94
CA SER A 85 2.57 -2.28 3.14
C SER A 85 3.86 -2.42 2.34
N THR A 86 4.41 -3.61 2.28
CA THR A 86 5.55 -3.92 1.40
C THR A 86 5.12 -4.17 -0.04
N ARG A 87 3.81 -4.17 -0.32
CA ARG A 87 3.23 -4.34 -1.66
C ARG A 87 2.23 -3.24 -1.96
N TYR A 88 2.04 -2.95 -3.24
CA TYR A 88 0.95 -2.09 -3.67
C TYR A 88 -0.40 -2.75 -3.32
N PRO A 89 -1.38 -2.00 -2.78
CA PRO A 89 -2.66 -2.57 -2.38
C PRO A 89 -3.49 -2.99 -3.60
N PHE A 90 -4.26 -4.07 -3.48
CA PHE A 90 -5.33 -4.38 -4.41
C PHE A 90 -6.54 -3.45 -4.21
N SER A 91 -7.40 -3.32 -5.20
CA SER A 91 -8.61 -2.48 -5.09
C SER A 91 -9.53 -2.93 -3.94
N THR A 92 -9.65 -4.24 -3.72
CA THR A 92 -10.38 -4.80 -2.59
C THR A 92 -9.80 -4.37 -1.25
N SER A 93 -8.47 -4.35 -1.14
CA SER A 93 -7.75 -3.95 0.08
C SER A 93 -7.90 -2.44 0.36
N VAL A 94 -7.86 -1.61 -0.68
CA VAL A 94 -8.16 -0.17 -0.59
C VAL A 94 -9.56 0.05 -0.04
N PHE A 95 -10.55 -0.67 -0.59
CA PHE A 95 -11.94 -0.55 -0.15
C PHE A 95 -12.14 -1.03 1.30
N GLN A 96 -11.49 -2.13 1.69
CA GLN A 96 -11.52 -2.62 3.08
C GLN A 96 -10.92 -1.59 4.04
N LEU A 97 -9.76 -1.00 3.72
CA LEU A 97 -9.13 0.04 4.54
C LEU A 97 -10.03 1.28 4.67
N TYR A 98 -10.71 1.68 3.58
CA TYR A 98 -11.70 2.75 3.61
C TYR A 98 -12.82 2.47 4.62
N LEU A 99 -13.42 1.27 4.55
CA LEU A 99 -14.50 0.87 5.48
C LEU A 99 -14.03 0.85 6.94
N MET A 100 -12.73 0.57 7.18
CA MET A 100 -12.13 0.59 8.51
C MET A 100 -11.68 2.00 8.96
N GLY A 101 -11.89 3.03 8.14
CA GLY A 101 -11.52 4.42 8.47
C GLY A 101 -10.03 4.72 8.36
N VAL A 102 -9.26 3.89 7.67
CA VAL A 102 -7.86 4.14 7.31
C VAL A 102 -7.82 4.98 6.04
N LYS A 103 -7.12 6.12 6.07
CA LYS A 103 -7.07 7.06 4.93
C LYS A 103 -5.67 7.30 4.37
N ARG A 104 -4.67 6.59 4.89
CA ARG A 104 -3.29 6.70 4.42
C ARG A 104 -2.66 5.33 4.33
N ILE A 105 -2.07 5.05 3.18
CA ILE A 105 -1.31 3.84 2.91
C ILE A 105 0.10 4.29 2.52
N VAL A 106 1.10 3.83 3.23
CA VAL A 106 2.52 3.97 2.86
C VAL A 106 2.95 2.64 2.26
N GLN A 107 3.43 2.68 1.03
CA GLN A 107 3.76 1.48 0.28
C GLN A 107 5.25 1.47 -0.04
N LEU A 108 5.91 0.34 0.18
CA LEU A 108 7.29 0.15 -0.28
C LEU A 108 7.29 0.08 -1.81
N ALA A 109 7.96 1.02 -2.45
CA ALA A 109 8.12 1.01 -3.89
C ALA A 109 8.94 -0.21 -4.33
N HIS A 110 8.40 -1.00 -5.25
CA HIS A 110 9.02 -2.23 -5.69
C HIS A 110 8.89 -2.44 -7.21
N PRO A 111 9.97 -2.83 -7.92
CA PRO A 111 9.95 -3.00 -9.38
C PRO A 111 9.12 -4.18 -9.91
N TRP A 112 8.56 -5.03 -9.07
CA TRP A 112 7.85 -6.27 -9.50
C TRP A 112 6.37 -6.10 -9.79
N GLU A 113 5.87 -4.89 -9.70
CA GLU A 113 4.43 -4.62 -9.73
C GLU A 113 3.80 -4.71 -11.12
N THR A 114 4.60 -5.00 -12.16
CA THR A 114 4.12 -5.14 -13.55
C THR A 114 3.10 -6.27 -13.74
N PHE A 115 3.17 -7.33 -12.93
CA PHE A 115 2.26 -8.48 -13.04
C PHE A 115 0.80 -8.15 -12.71
N TYR A 116 0.58 -7.11 -11.88
CA TYR A 116 -0.74 -6.69 -11.42
C TYR A 116 -1.08 -5.26 -11.88
N ALA A 117 -0.46 -4.78 -12.96
CA ALA A 117 -0.57 -3.39 -13.40
C ALA A 117 -2.02 -2.90 -13.55
N ASP A 118 -2.92 -3.73 -14.09
CA ASP A 118 -4.34 -3.37 -14.23
C ASP A 118 -5.05 -3.23 -12.88
N GLU A 119 -4.78 -4.15 -11.97
CA GLU A 119 -5.35 -4.11 -10.63
C GLU A 119 -4.83 -2.91 -9.85
N PHE A 120 -3.54 -2.58 -10.00
CA PHE A 120 -2.95 -1.41 -9.34
C PHE A 120 -3.50 -0.10 -9.89
N ARG A 121 -3.73 0.01 -11.21
CA ARG A 121 -4.44 1.15 -11.80
C ARG A 121 -5.85 1.30 -11.26
N LYS A 122 -6.57 0.18 -11.11
CA LYS A 122 -7.90 0.14 -10.52
C LYS A 122 -7.88 0.57 -9.05
N ALA A 123 -6.95 0.02 -8.26
CA ALA A 123 -6.78 0.38 -6.86
C ALA A 123 -6.45 1.87 -6.68
N GLY A 124 -5.57 2.42 -7.50
CA GLY A 124 -5.23 3.83 -7.48
C GLY A 124 -6.38 4.76 -7.86
N ARG A 125 -7.21 4.40 -8.85
CA ARG A 125 -8.44 5.15 -9.16
C ARG A 125 -9.41 5.14 -7.98
N LEU A 126 -9.65 3.96 -7.42
CA LEU A 126 -10.52 3.81 -6.26
C LEU A 126 -10.02 4.59 -5.04
N ALA A 127 -8.71 4.58 -4.79
CA ALA A 127 -8.12 5.35 -3.69
C ALA A 127 -8.40 6.85 -3.81
N ARG A 128 -8.29 7.40 -5.02
CA ARG A 128 -8.66 8.81 -5.29
C ARG A 128 -10.13 9.09 -5.05
N GLU A 129 -11.02 8.25 -5.54
CA GLU A 129 -12.48 8.38 -5.33
C GLU A 129 -12.82 8.37 -3.84
N LEU A 130 -12.14 7.55 -3.06
CA LEU A 130 -12.35 7.39 -1.62
C LEU A 130 -11.51 8.34 -0.75
N LEU A 131 -10.72 9.22 -1.36
CA LEU A 131 -9.80 10.14 -0.68
C LEU A 131 -8.81 9.43 0.25
N ILE A 132 -8.28 8.30 -0.20
CA ILE A 132 -7.20 7.58 0.45
C ILE A 132 -5.87 7.96 -0.22
N ALA A 133 -4.89 8.41 0.58
CA ALA A 133 -3.55 8.63 0.09
C ALA A 133 -2.79 7.30 -0.02
N ILE A 134 -2.22 7.01 -1.19
CA ILE A 134 -1.22 5.93 -1.38
C ILE A 134 0.11 6.61 -1.67
N GLU A 135 1.07 6.45 -0.77
CA GLU A 135 2.35 7.14 -0.81
C GLU A 135 3.48 6.11 -0.96
N PRO A 136 4.26 6.15 -2.05
CA PRO A 136 5.42 5.29 -2.19
C PRO A 136 6.56 5.75 -1.27
N ILE A 137 7.27 4.81 -0.68
CA ILE A 137 8.51 5.05 0.04
C ILE A 137 9.62 4.20 -0.56
N PHE A 138 10.78 4.81 -0.73
CA PHE A 138 12.00 4.16 -1.18
C PHE A 138 12.92 3.96 0.03
N LEU A 139 13.50 2.77 0.16
CA LEU A 139 14.52 2.50 1.16
C LEU A 139 15.89 2.68 0.52
N ASP A 140 16.78 3.41 1.20
CA ASP A 140 18.13 3.64 0.74
C ASP A 140 18.95 2.32 0.76
N GLU A 141 20.01 2.23 -0.04
CA GLU A 141 20.87 1.04 -0.21
C GLU A 141 21.51 0.52 1.08
N ASP A 142 21.66 1.37 2.09
CA ASP A 142 22.21 1.01 3.41
C ASP A 142 21.25 0.23 4.32
N SER A 143 20.01 0.01 3.90
CA SER A 143 19.14 -0.87 4.64
C SER A 143 19.61 -2.31 4.45
N ARG A 144 19.96 -2.99 5.54
CA ARG A 144 20.65 -4.29 5.66
C ARG A 144 20.04 -5.48 4.88
N PHE A 145 19.16 -5.24 3.94
CA PHE A 145 18.43 -6.24 3.15
C PHE A 145 18.47 -5.95 1.63
N GLY A 146 19.63 -5.52 1.13
CA GLY A 146 20.09 -5.74 -0.24
C GLY A 146 19.05 -5.59 -1.38
N VAL A 147 18.31 -4.50 -1.43
CA VAL A 147 17.67 -4.07 -2.66
C VAL A 147 18.54 -2.97 -3.25
N ASN A 148 19.30 -3.29 -4.30
CA ASN A 148 20.06 -2.32 -5.06
C ASN A 148 19.10 -1.31 -5.67
N THR A 149 18.98 -0.15 -5.06
CA THR A 149 18.36 1.03 -5.67
C THR A 149 19.48 1.82 -6.33
N HIS A 150 19.96 1.35 -7.48
CA HIS A 150 20.77 2.20 -8.33
C HIS A 150 19.87 3.28 -8.91
N ASP A 151 20.26 4.53 -8.64
CA ASP A 151 19.77 5.79 -9.18
C ASP A 151 18.34 6.22 -8.86
N ASN A 152 18.26 7.20 -7.97
CA ASN A 152 17.05 7.94 -7.59
C ASN A 152 16.35 8.71 -8.75
N ASP A 153 16.89 8.69 -9.95
CA ASP A 153 16.35 9.43 -11.11
C ASP A 153 15.74 8.51 -12.18
N THR A 154 16.15 7.26 -12.22
CA THR A 154 15.71 6.31 -13.28
C THR A 154 14.45 5.53 -12.94
N THR A 155 14.04 5.46 -11.68
CA THR A 155 12.83 4.70 -11.28
C THR A 155 11.53 5.36 -11.75
N LYS A 156 11.49 6.69 -11.88
CA LYS A 156 10.35 7.40 -12.49
C LYS A 156 10.22 7.10 -13.97
N ASP A 157 11.36 6.95 -14.66
CA ASP A 157 11.40 6.65 -16.09
C ASP A 157 11.17 5.16 -16.39
N LEU A 158 11.50 4.28 -15.44
CA LEU A 158 11.30 2.82 -15.58
C LEU A 158 9.85 2.37 -15.33
N TYR A 159 9.06 3.16 -14.59
CA TYR A 159 7.68 2.79 -14.23
C TYR A 159 6.70 3.97 -14.31
N PRO A 160 6.65 4.72 -15.43
CA PRO A 160 5.69 5.83 -15.57
C PRO A 160 4.23 5.35 -15.48
N GLU A 161 3.98 4.09 -15.85
CA GLU A 161 2.64 3.48 -15.80
C GLU A 161 2.30 2.83 -14.46
N ALA A 162 3.30 2.41 -13.67
CA ALA A 162 3.10 1.83 -12.33
C ALA A 162 2.76 2.91 -11.30
N TYR A 163 3.17 4.16 -11.56
CA TYR A 163 2.87 5.32 -10.72
C TYR A 163 2.16 6.41 -11.52
N PRO A 164 0.94 6.16 -12.04
CA PRO A 164 0.20 7.15 -12.84
C PRO A 164 -0.13 8.44 -12.07
N PHE A 165 0.30 8.55 -10.81
CA PHE A 165 0.06 9.68 -9.92
C PHE A 165 1.27 10.60 -9.75
N ALA A 166 2.42 10.28 -10.37
CA ALA A 166 3.63 11.11 -10.33
C ALA A 166 3.68 12.14 -11.46
N THR A 167 2.73 12.13 -12.39
CA THR A 167 2.63 13.13 -13.43
C THR A 167 1.58 14.18 -13.05
N ASP A 168 1.98 15.47 -13.05
CA ASP A 168 1.16 16.64 -12.76
C ASP A 168 0.05 16.91 -13.80
N GLU A 169 -0.26 15.95 -14.67
CA GLU A 169 -1.25 16.09 -15.76
C GLU A 169 -2.62 15.46 -15.47
N TYR A 170 -3.06 15.42 -14.21
CA TYR A 170 -4.47 15.14 -13.95
C TYR A 170 -5.29 16.44 -13.99
N ASP A 171 -5.90 16.73 -15.12
CA ASP A 171 -6.96 17.73 -15.24
C ASP A 171 -8.32 17.06 -14.95
N PRO A 172 -8.95 17.36 -13.80
CA PRO A 172 -10.27 16.80 -13.46
C PRO A 172 -11.38 17.25 -14.42
N LYS A 173 -11.11 18.20 -15.33
CA LYS A 173 -12.08 18.68 -16.34
C LYS A 173 -12.15 17.78 -17.57
N ASN A 174 -11.19 16.87 -17.76
CA ASN A 174 -11.19 15.90 -18.85
C ASN A 174 -11.76 14.54 -18.51
N ALA A 175 -12.32 14.36 -17.31
CA ALA A 175 -13.12 13.20 -16.94
C ALA A 175 -14.55 13.39 -17.48
N THR A 176 -14.66 13.50 -18.81
CA THR A 176 -15.97 13.47 -19.46
C THR A 176 -16.52 12.06 -19.46
N ASP A 177 -17.74 11.94 -18.89
CA ASP A 177 -18.72 10.88 -19.11
C ASP A 177 -18.58 10.23 -20.50
N THR A 178 -17.99 9.05 -20.55
CA THR A 178 -18.20 8.16 -21.68
C THR A 178 -18.12 6.71 -21.20
N GLN A 179 -19.29 6.04 -21.28
CA GLN A 179 -19.53 4.60 -21.19
C GLN A 179 -20.00 4.04 -19.84
N TYR A 180 -21.15 4.53 -19.37
CA TYR A 180 -22.09 3.69 -18.64
C TYR A 180 -23.46 3.72 -19.34
N GLU A 181 -23.48 3.40 -20.63
CA GLU A 181 -24.71 2.98 -21.31
C GLU A 181 -24.44 1.62 -21.96
N ASN A 182 -25.31 0.67 -21.65
CA ASN A 182 -25.43 -0.70 -22.13
C ASN A 182 -24.80 -1.82 -21.29
N SER A 183 -25.52 -2.20 -20.23
CA SER A 183 -25.84 -3.61 -19.95
C SER A 183 -26.94 -3.73 -18.88
N THR A 184 -28.12 -3.22 -19.18
CA THR A 184 -29.36 -3.70 -18.54
C THR A 184 -30.11 -4.56 -19.55
N SER A 185 -29.83 -5.84 -19.54
CA SER A 185 -30.72 -6.89 -19.98
C SER A 185 -30.17 -8.23 -19.48
N PHE A 186 -30.68 -8.63 -18.37
CA PHE A 186 -31.28 -9.93 -17.96
C PHE A 186 -31.50 -9.90 -16.45
#